data_ff7432fde29bbbdfe541d7d60d0e0087
#
_entry.id   ff7432fde29bbbdfe541d7d60d0e0087
#
_cell.length_a   1.000
_cell.length_b   1.000
_cell.length_c   1.000
_cell.angle_alpha   90.00
_cell.angle_beta   90.00
_cell.angle_gamma   90.00
#
_symmetry.space_group_name_H-M   'P 1'
#
loop_
_entity.id
_entity.type
_entity.pdbx_description
1 polymer ?
#
loop_
_entity_poly.entity_id
_entity_poly.type
_entity_poly.pdbx_seq_one_letter_code
_entity_poly.pdbx_strand_id
1 'polypeptide(L)'
;MLSSKLITEPIDKAALTLIGALSVVMAGLVWGNLACRDQDHCWLENRPKVIDFSWQDRQLGAADKAFILTFDRPMDHQTVEKNLVIHPPLAGKFSWAGRKLAYTLDAPIAYGEKYQVQLTDAKEHFYGSPTDGKTMQSFIGEFRSRDRAFAYIGTEGIEQGRLIYYNLTQQKKLLLTPSHLTVVDFKFNGKGDRVIFSAADKTLGFEGLRQLKLYSLELNPEQLSQSIPEPTLVLDNKDYQNNQFDIAADGKTIVVQRLNRQNPADFDLWMLKEDEQPTPLKVMGGDFKIAPDSQSLAVARGEGIGILPLQADAKPLDFLPKFGQLLNFSPDGTAAALINYNTDSSQKRYQRSLFYVNNRGVQKELLNTNGSIINCQFTGNNRQLYCLLTELLAGPNYQERPYFAKIDLQSQKVTPLVALPEYRDTKVSLSPDSLALLFDQVLVNRGNQINSSLSTDSGESVVSGKLWLLIPPPEGSQKQPDLKELPLPGIRPQWAP
;
A
#
# COMPACT_ATOMS: atom_id res chain seq x y z
N MET A 1 67.76 -69.19 -5.28
CA MET A 1 66.61 -69.50 -4.41
C MET A 1 66.47 -68.31 -3.42
N LEU A 2 65.67 -67.34 -3.75
CA LEU A 2 65.31 -66.24 -2.85
C LEU A 2 63.90 -66.58 -2.32
N SER A 3 63.90 -66.88 -1.04
CA SER A 3 62.68 -67.25 -0.30
C SER A 3 61.79 -66.10 -0.07
N SER A 4 60.57 -66.18 -0.47
CA SER A 4 59.43 -65.30 -0.19
C SER A 4 59.02 -65.46 1.30
N LYS A 5 59.53 -64.56 2.15
CA LYS A 5 58.93 -64.24 3.46
C LYS A 5 58.52 -62.78 3.44
N LEU A 6 57.38 -62.54 2.86
CA LEU A 6 56.70 -61.29 2.96
C LEU A 6 55.33 -61.50 3.60
N ILE A 7 55.09 -60.77 4.69
CA ILE A 7 53.79 -60.59 5.33
C ILE A 7 53.34 -61.69 6.29
N THR A 8 53.93 -61.68 7.50
CA THR A 8 53.43 -62.54 8.61
C THR A 8 53.06 -61.75 9.88
N GLU A 9 53.44 -60.51 10.01
CA GLU A 9 53.12 -59.72 11.20
C GLU A 9 51.77 -59.06 11.06
N PRO A 10 50.92 -59.01 12.13
CA PRO A 10 49.59 -58.35 12.09
C PRO A 10 49.67 -56.86 11.76
N ILE A 11 50.81 -56.20 12.05
CA ILE A 11 51.08 -54.81 11.76
C ILE A 11 51.24 -54.56 10.26
N ASP A 12 51.90 -55.50 9.53
CA ASP A 12 52.10 -55.40 8.08
C ASP A 12 50.80 -55.53 7.32
N LYS A 13 49.92 -56.41 7.82
CA LYS A 13 48.54 -56.57 7.25
C LYS A 13 47.71 -55.34 7.48
N ALA A 14 47.78 -54.72 8.66
CA ALA A 14 47.09 -53.47 8.96
C ALA A 14 47.61 -52.33 8.11
N ALA A 15 48.95 -52.21 7.94
CA ALA A 15 49.56 -51.17 7.08
C ALA A 15 49.18 -51.32 5.61
N LEU A 16 49.15 -52.56 5.07
CA LEU A 16 48.74 -52.82 3.69
C LEU A 16 47.24 -52.58 3.44
N THR A 17 46.39 -52.91 4.42
CA THR A 17 44.97 -52.54 4.33
C THR A 17 44.73 -51.06 4.39
N LEU A 18 45.48 -50.34 5.21
CA LEU A 18 45.40 -48.87 5.31
C LEU A 18 45.90 -48.16 4.02
N ILE A 19 47.00 -48.65 3.45
CA ILE A 19 47.53 -48.16 2.16
C ILE A 19 46.56 -48.47 1.04
N GLY A 20 45.95 -49.67 1.01
CA GLY A 20 44.92 -50.05 0.05
C GLY A 20 43.70 -49.15 0.15
N ALA A 21 43.19 -48.91 1.35
CA ALA A 21 42.08 -48.03 1.61
C ALA A 21 42.37 -46.55 1.18
N LEU A 22 43.53 -46.04 1.53
CA LEU A 22 44.01 -44.70 1.10
C LEU A 22 44.17 -44.61 -0.41
N SER A 23 44.66 -45.62 -1.07
CA SER A 23 44.81 -45.70 -2.53
C SER A 23 43.45 -45.70 -3.24
N VAL A 24 42.45 -46.40 -2.69
CA VAL A 24 41.07 -46.41 -3.21
C VAL A 24 40.44 -45.03 -3.01
N VAL A 25 40.65 -44.40 -1.86
CA VAL A 25 40.16 -43.03 -1.62
C VAL A 25 40.82 -42.02 -2.57
N MET A 26 42.14 -42.13 -2.77
CA MET A 26 42.86 -41.27 -3.73
C MET A 26 42.44 -41.53 -5.17
N ALA A 27 42.26 -42.78 -5.57
CA ALA A 27 41.73 -43.11 -6.89
C ALA A 27 40.30 -42.61 -7.09
N GLY A 28 39.46 -42.69 -6.05
CA GLY A 28 38.11 -42.12 -6.05
C GLY A 28 38.09 -40.58 -6.17
N LEU A 29 39.02 -39.91 -5.51
CA LEU A 29 39.18 -38.44 -5.61
C LEU A 29 39.73 -38.02 -6.99
N VAL A 30 40.65 -38.77 -7.55
CA VAL A 30 41.20 -38.50 -8.90
C VAL A 30 40.14 -38.83 -9.98
N TRP A 31 39.41 -39.91 -9.83
CA TRP A 31 38.33 -40.27 -10.77
C TRP A 31 37.14 -39.29 -10.63
N GLY A 32 36.80 -38.92 -9.43
CA GLY A 32 35.81 -37.83 -9.17
C GLY A 32 36.17 -36.54 -9.89
N ASN A 33 37.45 -36.17 -9.88
CA ASN A 33 37.96 -34.95 -10.58
C ASN A 33 37.94 -35.13 -12.12
N LEU A 34 38.17 -36.34 -12.64
CA LEU A 34 38.09 -36.65 -14.07
C LEU A 34 36.66 -36.79 -14.60
N ALA A 35 35.72 -37.23 -13.74
CA ALA A 35 34.30 -37.33 -14.06
C ALA A 35 33.60 -35.96 -14.10
N CYS A 36 34.20 -34.91 -13.55
CA CYS A 36 33.69 -33.56 -13.56
C CYS A 36 33.96 -32.76 -14.85
N ARG A 37 34.18 -33.43 -15.97
CA ARG A 37 34.48 -32.76 -17.24
C ARG A 37 33.25 -32.31 -18.02
N ASP A 38 32.04 -32.69 -17.60
CA ASP A 38 30.76 -32.18 -18.09
C ASP A 38 30.15 -31.21 -17.10
N GLN A 39 29.74 -30.06 -17.62
CA GLN A 39 29.64 -28.74 -16.94
C GLN A 39 28.56 -28.60 -15.86
N ASP A 40 27.62 -29.49 -15.62
CA ASP A 40 26.45 -29.17 -14.79
C ASP A 40 26.25 -29.90 -13.47
N HIS A 41 27.01 -30.98 -13.17
CA HIS A 41 26.78 -31.78 -11.96
C HIS A 41 28.03 -32.25 -11.19
N CYS A 42 29.03 -31.38 -11.04
CA CYS A 42 30.23 -31.77 -10.28
C CYS A 42 30.08 -31.56 -8.76
N TRP A 43 29.95 -32.63 -7.96
CA TRP A 43 29.85 -32.62 -6.51
C TRP A 43 31.07 -32.00 -5.78
N LEU A 44 32.19 -31.88 -6.47
CA LEU A 44 33.44 -31.29 -5.96
C LEU A 44 33.68 -29.85 -6.45
N GLU A 45 32.78 -29.28 -7.27
CA GLU A 45 32.94 -27.94 -7.78
C GLU A 45 32.50 -26.90 -6.75
N ASN A 46 33.49 -26.31 -6.10
CA ASN A 46 33.30 -25.23 -5.11
C ASN A 46 33.10 -23.87 -5.78
N ARG A 47 32.03 -23.77 -6.60
CA ARG A 47 31.60 -22.49 -7.22
C ARG A 47 30.84 -21.64 -6.22
N PRO A 48 30.99 -20.31 -6.25
CA PRO A 48 30.16 -19.41 -5.49
C PRO A 48 28.68 -19.63 -5.77
N LYS A 49 27.83 -19.45 -4.77
CA LYS A 49 26.37 -19.59 -4.93
C LYS A 49 25.61 -18.63 -4.02
N VAL A 50 24.38 -18.32 -4.41
CA VAL A 50 23.39 -17.69 -3.56
C VAL A 50 22.89 -18.74 -2.56
N ILE A 51 22.94 -18.43 -1.27
CA ILE A 51 22.46 -19.31 -0.19
C ILE A 51 21.12 -18.86 0.38
N ASP A 52 20.75 -17.59 0.17
CA ASP A 52 19.48 -17.05 0.63
C ASP A 52 19.02 -15.91 -0.29
N PHE A 53 17.73 -15.92 -0.61
CA PHE A 53 17.01 -14.87 -1.29
C PHE A 53 15.80 -14.47 -0.45
N SER A 54 15.82 -13.26 0.12
CA SER A 54 14.82 -12.84 1.10
C SER A 54 13.38 -12.78 0.56
N TRP A 55 13.20 -12.72 -0.77
CA TRP A 55 11.88 -12.68 -1.42
C TRP A 55 11.48 -14.00 -2.08
N GLN A 56 12.27 -15.06 -1.94
CA GLN A 56 11.97 -16.36 -2.55
C GLN A 56 10.56 -16.85 -2.20
N ASP A 57 9.74 -17.12 -3.23
CA ASP A 57 8.37 -17.64 -3.16
C ASP A 57 7.40 -16.78 -2.33
N ARG A 58 7.73 -15.51 -2.08
CA ARG A 58 6.89 -14.59 -1.30
C ARG A 58 5.90 -13.84 -2.18
N GLN A 59 4.79 -13.45 -1.55
CA GLN A 59 3.85 -12.47 -2.08
C GLN A 59 4.13 -11.09 -1.46
N LEU A 60 4.40 -10.10 -2.29
CA LEU A 60 4.91 -8.79 -1.90
C LEU A 60 3.90 -7.68 -2.19
N GLY A 61 3.90 -6.65 -1.34
CA GLY A 61 3.10 -5.45 -1.49
C GLY A 61 3.95 -4.19 -1.69
N ALA A 62 3.30 -3.04 -1.77
CA ALA A 62 3.97 -1.75 -1.99
C ALA A 62 4.92 -1.33 -0.86
N ALA A 63 4.77 -1.91 0.33
CA ALA A 63 5.65 -1.68 1.47
C ALA A 63 6.98 -2.43 1.38
N ASP A 64 7.07 -3.48 0.54
CA ASP A 64 8.27 -4.27 0.35
C ASP A 64 9.21 -3.54 -0.62
N LYS A 65 10.22 -2.85 -0.09
CA LYS A 65 11.07 -1.94 -0.87
C LYS A 65 12.43 -2.50 -1.27
N ALA A 66 12.88 -3.60 -0.65
CA ALA A 66 14.20 -4.14 -0.92
C ALA A 66 14.28 -5.65 -0.70
N PHE A 67 15.03 -6.33 -1.54
CA PHE A 67 15.42 -7.71 -1.29
C PHE A 67 16.91 -7.85 -0.97
N ILE A 68 17.26 -8.97 -0.37
CA ILE A 68 18.63 -9.32 -0.02
C ILE A 68 18.98 -10.65 -0.67
N LEU A 69 20.11 -10.67 -1.41
CA LEU A 69 20.81 -11.89 -1.81
C LEU A 69 21.99 -12.11 -0.88
N THR A 70 22.07 -13.28 -0.28
CA THR A 70 23.21 -13.70 0.55
C THR A 70 24.03 -14.74 -0.19
N PHE A 71 25.32 -14.51 -0.33
CA PHE A 71 26.25 -15.41 -0.99
C PHE A 71 27.00 -16.26 0.04
N ASP A 72 27.47 -17.44 -0.37
CA ASP A 72 28.30 -18.30 0.48
C ASP A 72 29.68 -17.71 0.74
N ARG A 73 30.16 -16.80 -0.10
CA ARG A 73 31.44 -16.09 -0.01
C ARG A 73 31.37 -14.67 -0.57
N PRO A 74 32.41 -13.82 -0.37
CA PRO A 74 32.48 -12.49 -1.00
C PRO A 74 32.48 -12.59 -2.53
N MET A 75 31.69 -11.72 -3.17
CA MET A 75 31.56 -11.63 -4.62
C MET A 75 32.20 -10.36 -5.16
N ASP A 76 32.58 -10.38 -6.43
CA ASP A 76 32.95 -9.17 -7.16
C ASP A 76 31.68 -8.36 -7.48
N HIS A 77 31.56 -7.19 -6.85
CA HIS A 77 30.35 -6.36 -6.91
C HIS A 77 29.99 -5.97 -8.34
N GLN A 78 30.99 -5.59 -9.15
CA GLN A 78 30.76 -5.12 -10.51
C GLN A 78 30.19 -6.23 -11.40
N THR A 79 30.70 -7.45 -11.26
CA THR A 79 30.18 -8.58 -12.04
C THR A 79 28.78 -8.98 -11.61
N VAL A 80 28.45 -8.92 -10.32
CA VAL A 80 27.10 -9.19 -9.82
C VAL A 80 26.12 -8.12 -10.31
N GLU A 81 26.43 -6.84 -10.15
CA GLU A 81 25.56 -5.73 -10.53
C GLU A 81 25.29 -5.70 -12.04
N LYS A 82 26.29 -6.05 -12.86
CA LYS A 82 26.16 -6.12 -14.32
C LYS A 82 25.27 -7.27 -14.78
N ASN A 83 25.30 -8.40 -14.07
CA ASN A 83 24.68 -9.65 -14.52
C ASN A 83 23.39 -9.99 -13.76
N LEU A 84 22.97 -9.16 -12.80
CA LEU A 84 21.69 -9.33 -12.13
C LEU A 84 20.58 -8.77 -13.02
N VAL A 85 19.67 -9.64 -13.43
CA VAL A 85 18.52 -9.31 -14.29
C VAL A 85 17.23 -9.63 -13.56
N ILE A 86 16.26 -8.74 -13.66
CA ILE A 86 14.92 -8.91 -13.08
C ILE A 86 13.88 -8.83 -14.20
N HIS A 87 13.00 -9.82 -14.27
CA HIS A 87 11.89 -9.88 -15.23
C HIS A 87 10.55 -9.98 -14.52
N PRO A 88 9.56 -9.11 -14.82
CA PRO A 88 9.69 -7.82 -15.53
C PRO A 88 10.71 -6.88 -14.89
N PRO A 89 11.28 -5.91 -15.62
CA PRO A 89 12.35 -5.08 -15.11
C PRO A 89 11.87 -4.18 -13.97
N LEU A 90 12.67 -4.12 -12.91
CA LEU A 90 12.46 -3.24 -11.76
C LEU A 90 13.69 -2.34 -11.61
N ALA A 91 13.47 -1.02 -11.59
CA ALA A 91 14.53 -0.06 -11.33
C ALA A 91 14.87 0.00 -9.83
N GLY A 92 16.14 0.08 -9.50
CA GLY A 92 16.58 0.12 -8.12
C GLY A 92 18.07 0.38 -7.97
N LYS A 93 18.54 0.33 -6.73
CA LYS A 93 19.93 0.62 -6.33
C LYS A 93 20.53 -0.53 -5.56
N PHE A 94 21.79 -0.80 -5.87
CA PHE A 94 22.59 -1.79 -5.17
C PHE A 94 23.25 -1.19 -3.93
N SER A 95 23.31 -1.98 -2.86
CA SER A 95 24.14 -1.71 -1.68
C SER A 95 24.69 -3.01 -1.12
N TRP A 96 25.91 -2.97 -0.58
CA TRP A 96 26.66 -4.15 -0.16
C TRP A 96 27.02 -4.11 1.32
N ALA A 97 26.92 -5.26 1.98
CA ALA A 97 27.42 -5.50 3.32
C ALA A 97 28.08 -6.88 3.40
N GLY A 98 29.39 -6.94 3.15
CA GLY A 98 30.16 -8.18 3.11
C GLY A 98 29.66 -9.13 2.02
N ARG A 99 29.05 -10.26 2.41
CA ARG A 99 28.50 -11.27 1.50
C ARG A 99 27.01 -11.03 1.13
N LYS A 100 26.43 -9.89 1.52
CA LYS A 100 25.04 -9.57 1.29
C LYS A 100 24.93 -8.41 0.31
N LEU A 101 24.14 -8.63 -0.74
CA LEU A 101 23.67 -7.61 -1.65
C LEU A 101 22.24 -7.23 -1.26
N ALA A 102 21.97 -5.97 -0.99
CA ALA A 102 20.62 -5.43 -0.93
C ALA A 102 20.32 -4.67 -2.21
N TYR A 103 19.16 -4.97 -2.82
CA TYR A 103 18.61 -4.25 -3.97
C TYR A 103 17.37 -3.49 -3.53
N THR A 104 17.46 -2.16 -3.51
CA THR A 104 16.37 -1.27 -3.07
C THR A 104 15.66 -0.69 -4.29
N LEU A 105 14.36 -0.90 -4.38
CA LEU A 105 13.52 -0.42 -5.49
C LEU A 105 13.35 1.11 -5.47
N ASP A 106 13.36 1.72 -6.65
CA ASP A 106 13.09 3.15 -6.84
C ASP A 106 11.58 3.50 -6.79
N ALA A 107 10.71 2.51 -7.00
CA ALA A 107 9.26 2.62 -6.96
C ALA A 107 8.64 1.33 -6.43
N PRO A 108 7.39 1.35 -5.92
CA PRO A 108 6.66 0.14 -5.56
C PRO A 108 6.56 -0.85 -6.73
N ILE A 109 6.51 -2.15 -6.43
CA ILE A 109 6.29 -3.20 -7.44
C ILE A 109 4.88 -3.09 -8.02
N ALA A 110 4.75 -3.31 -9.34
CA ALA A 110 3.45 -3.36 -9.98
C ALA A 110 2.67 -4.58 -9.49
N TYR A 111 1.40 -4.39 -9.13
CA TYR A 111 0.54 -5.47 -8.61
C TYR A 111 0.04 -6.38 -9.74
N GLY A 112 -0.23 -7.65 -9.41
CA GLY A 112 -0.73 -8.66 -10.33
C GLY A 112 0.33 -9.30 -11.21
N GLU A 113 1.62 -9.16 -10.88
CA GLU A 113 2.75 -9.63 -11.68
C GLU A 113 3.54 -10.72 -10.96
N LYS A 114 4.17 -11.59 -11.77
CA LYS A 114 5.18 -12.55 -11.32
C LYS A 114 6.54 -12.06 -11.75
N TYR A 115 7.49 -12.14 -10.84
CA TYR A 115 8.86 -11.67 -11.06
C TYR A 115 9.85 -12.79 -10.92
N GLN A 116 10.91 -12.73 -11.72
CA GLN A 116 12.04 -13.65 -11.68
C GLN A 116 13.33 -12.84 -11.59
N VAL A 117 14.18 -13.20 -10.64
CA VAL A 117 15.54 -12.66 -10.46
C VAL A 117 16.53 -13.68 -10.96
N GLN A 118 17.33 -13.31 -11.95
CA GLN A 118 18.36 -14.16 -12.53
C GLN A 118 19.73 -13.57 -12.29
N LEU A 119 20.68 -14.39 -11.92
CA LEU A 119 22.08 -14.03 -11.77
C LEU A 119 22.96 -15.12 -12.33
N THR A 120 23.65 -14.80 -13.42
CA THR A 120 24.59 -15.70 -14.13
C THR A 120 25.91 -15.00 -14.29
N ASP A 121 26.99 -15.76 -14.53
CA ASP A 121 28.31 -15.23 -14.90
C ASP A 121 28.96 -14.22 -13.91
N ALA A 122 28.41 -14.08 -12.71
CA ALA A 122 29.04 -13.29 -11.67
C ALA A 122 30.22 -14.06 -11.06
N LYS A 123 31.25 -13.34 -10.59
CA LYS A 123 32.48 -13.92 -10.09
C LYS A 123 32.66 -13.68 -8.60
N GLU A 124 33.41 -14.59 -7.93
CA GLU A 124 33.84 -14.35 -6.57
C GLU A 124 34.89 -13.22 -6.52
N HIS A 125 34.95 -12.55 -5.36
CA HIS A 125 35.99 -11.56 -5.12
C HIS A 125 37.33 -12.28 -4.86
N PHE A 126 38.32 -12.00 -5.68
CA PHE A 126 39.65 -12.56 -5.56
C PHE A 126 40.68 -11.47 -5.28
N TYR A 127 41.51 -11.68 -4.24
CA TYR A 127 42.50 -10.67 -3.79
C TYR A 127 43.68 -10.48 -4.77
N GLY A 128 43.81 -11.28 -5.82
CA GLY A 128 44.84 -11.17 -6.84
C GLY A 128 44.42 -10.31 -8.03
N SER A 129 43.90 -10.94 -9.09
CA SER A 129 43.38 -10.25 -10.27
C SER A 129 41.85 -10.39 -10.34
N PRO A 130 41.13 -9.33 -10.71
CA PRO A 130 39.66 -9.40 -10.91
C PRO A 130 39.22 -10.45 -11.94
N THR A 131 40.14 -10.88 -12.83
CA THR A 131 39.87 -11.89 -13.86
C THR A 131 39.91 -13.32 -13.37
N ASP A 132 40.54 -13.58 -12.21
CA ASP A 132 40.86 -14.92 -11.73
C ASP A 132 39.80 -15.53 -10.80
N GLY A 133 38.77 -14.77 -10.43
CA GLY A 133 37.66 -15.23 -9.61
C GLY A 133 36.81 -16.31 -10.31
N LYS A 134 36.41 -17.35 -9.58
CA LYS A 134 35.53 -18.41 -10.10
C LYS A 134 34.16 -17.87 -10.40
N THR A 135 33.61 -18.29 -11.52
CA THR A 135 32.22 -17.98 -11.91
C THR A 135 31.26 -18.76 -11.01
N MET A 136 30.20 -18.08 -10.56
CA MET A 136 29.19 -18.65 -9.68
C MET A 136 28.29 -19.68 -10.39
N GLN A 137 27.57 -20.46 -9.59
CA GLN A 137 26.45 -21.26 -10.07
C GLN A 137 25.31 -20.30 -10.47
N SER A 138 24.64 -20.58 -11.60
CA SER A 138 23.47 -19.83 -12.02
C SER A 138 22.41 -19.83 -10.94
N PHE A 139 21.85 -18.66 -10.65
CA PHE A 139 20.78 -18.49 -9.67
C PHE A 139 19.52 -17.99 -10.36
N ILE A 140 18.38 -18.59 -10.01
CA ILE A 140 17.05 -18.13 -10.40
C ILE A 140 16.20 -18.10 -9.13
N GLY A 141 15.67 -16.93 -8.80
CA GLY A 141 14.73 -16.74 -7.70
C GLY A 141 13.41 -16.17 -8.24
N GLU A 142 12.31 -16.54 -7.60
CA GLU A 142 10.98 -16.13 -8.03
C GLU A 142 10.20 -15.52 -6.87
N PHE A 143 9.38 -14.54 -7.17
CA PHE A 143 8.40 -13.96 -6.26
C PHE A 143 7.20 -13.42 -7.04
N ARG A 144 6.13 -13.09 -6.35
CA ARG A 144 4.95 -12.48 -6.96
C ARG A 144 4.53 -11.24 -6.18
N SER A 145 3.93 -10.27 -6.87
CA SER A 145 3.24 -9.18 -6.22
C SER A 145 1.84 -9.60 -5.78
N ARG A 146 1.21 -8.79 -4.92
CA ARG A 146 -0.20 -8.95 -4.57
C ARG A 146 -1.08 -8.76 -5.80
N ASP A 147 -2.26 -9.35 -5.78
CA ASP A 147 -3.27 -9.11 -6.80
C ASP A 147 -3.74 -7.65 -6.75
N ARG A 148 -4.13 -7.12 -7.90
CA ARG A 148 -4.87 -5.86 -7.97
C ARG A 148 -6.28 -6.12 -7.47
N ALA A 149 -6.61 -5.57 -6.32
CA ALA A 149 -7.92 -5.74 -5.74
C ALA A 149 -8.39 -4.45 -5.04
N PHE A 150 -9.69 -4.28 -4.95
CA PHE A 150 -10.31 -3.13 -4.29
C PHE A 150 -11.66 -3.53 -3.69
N ALA A 151 -12.16 -2.71 -2.76
CA ALA A 151 -13.51 -2.83 -2.28
C ALA A 151 -14.34 -1.60 -2.68
N TYR A 152 -15.65 -1.76 -2.69
CA TYR A 152 -16.61 -0.70 -2.96
C TYR A 152 -17.97 -1.03 -2.33
N ILE A 153 -18.83 -0.05 -2.21
CA ILE A 153 -20.21 -0.23 -1.75
C ILE A 153 -21.10 -0.37 -2.98
N GLY A 154 -21.80 -1.50 -3.10
CA GLY A 154 -22.71 -1.77 -4.21
C GLY A 154 -23.94 -0.86 -4.16
N THR A 155 -24.47 -0.51 -5.33
CA THR A 155 -25.63 0.39 -5.44
C THR A 155 -26.87 -0.27 -6.04
N GLU A 156 -26.76 -1.48 -6.58
CA GLU A 156 -27.85 -2.14 -7.31
C GLU A 156 -28.10 -3.59 -6.88
N GLY A 157 -29.32 -4.04 -7.03
CA GLY A 157 -29.72 -5.45 -6.85
C GLY A 157 -29.39 -6.02 -5.47
N ILE A 158 -28.86 -7.22 -5.45
CA ILE A 158 -28.45 -7.93 -4.21
C ILE A 158 -27.22 -7.32 -3.55
N GLU A 159 -26.47 -6.48 -4.27
CA GLU A 159 -25.26 -5.80 -3.80
C GLU A 159 -25.58 -4.47 -3.12
N GLN A 160 -26.78 -3.95 -3.26
CA GLN A 160 -27.16 -2.62 -2.75
C GLN A 160 -26.92 -2.47 -1.25
N GLY A 161 -26.06 -1.51 -0.89
CA GLY A 161 -25.67 -1.21 0.48
C GLY A 161 -24.64 -2.18 1.06
N ARG A 162 -24.14 -3.14 0.30
CA ARG A 162 -23.18 -4.13 0.78
C ARG A 162 -21.75 -3.75 0.41
N LEU A 163 -20.81 -4.14 1.24
CA LEU A 163 -19.39 -4.05 0.94
C LEU A 163 -18.98 -5.22 0.05
N ILE A 164 -18.31 -4.92 -1.05
CA ILE A 164 -17.93 -5.87 -2.09
C ILE A 164 -16.42 -5.77 -2.28
N TYR A 165 -15.75 -6.90 -2.32
CA TYR A 165 -14.34 -6.99 -2.68
C TYR A 165 -14.21 -7.55 -4.09
N TYR A 166 -13.48 -6.84 -4.94
CA TYR A 166 -13.24 -7.25 -6.32
C TYR A 166 -11.75 -7.44 -6.58
N ASN A 167 -11.37 -8.67 -6.86
CA ASN A 167 -10.02 -9.00 -7.31
C ASN A 167 -9.95 -8.80 -8.83
N LEU A 168 -9.35 -7.70 -9.26
CA LEU A 168 -9.23 -7.33 -10.68
C LEU A 168 -8.28 -8.27 -11.44
N THR A 169 -7.23 -8.78 -10.79
CA THR A 169 -6.29 -9.74 -11.39
C THR A 169 -6.98 -11.06 -11.73
N GLN A 170 -7.80 -11.57 -10.83
CA GLN A 170 -8.53 -12.84 -10.98
C GLN A 170 -9.93 -12.67 -11.57
N GLN A 171 -10.41 -11.44 -11.72
CA GLN A 171 -11.79 -11.09 -12.12
C GLN A 171 -12.85 -11.74 -11.21
N LYS A 172 -12.56 -11.85 -9.92
CA LYS A 172 -13.41 -12.49 -8.93
C LYS A 172 -14.04 -11.46 -8.00
N LYS A 173 -15.37 -11.57 -7.80
CA LYS A 173 -16.15 -10.72 -6.90
C LYS A 173 -16.55 -11.51 -5.65
N LEU A 174 -16.42 -10.89 -4.47
CA LEU A 174 -16.80 -11.47 -3.18
C LEU A 174 -17.68 -10.47 -2.41
N LEU A 175 -18.81 -10.95 -1.89
CA LEU A 175 -19.68 -10.20 -0.99
C LEU A 175 -19.13 -10.30 0.43
N LEU A 176 -18.75 -9.15 1.03
CA LEU A 176 -18.11 -9.12 2.34
C LEU A 176 -19.12 -8.96 3.50
N THR A 177 -20.30 -8.40 3.25
CA THR A 177 -21.25 -8.11 4.33
C THR A 177 -22.61 -8.77 4.10
N PRO A 178 -23.33 -9.11 5.18
CA PRO A 178 -24.67 -9.69 5.08
C PRO A 178 -25.69 -8.69 4.52
N SER A 179 -26.82 -9.19 4.02
CA SER A 179 -27.84 -8.39 3.32
C SER A 179 -28.68 -7.47 4.22
N HIS A 180 -28.69 -7.71 5.52
CA HIS A 180 -29.42 -6.90 6.48
C HIS A 180 -28.68 -5.62 6.89
N LEU A 181 -27.40 -5.48 6.52
CA LEU A 181 -26.60 -4.28 6.80
C LEU A 181 -26.52 -3.38 5.57
N THR A 182 -26.59 -2.06 5.79
CA THR A 182 -26.19 -1.03 4.84
C THR A 182 -24.87 -0.42 5.30
N VAL A 183 -23.82 -0.61 4.52
CA VAL A 183 -22.50 -0.03 4.77
C VAL A 183 -22.49 1.41 4.26
N VAL A 184 -21.92 2.32 5.04
CA VAL A 184 -21.82 3.75 4.71
C VAL A 184 -20.38 4.15 4.39
N ASP A 185 -19.41 3.66 5.16
CA ASP A 185 -17.98 3.90 4.95
C ASP A 185 -17.15 2.70 5.39
N PHE A 186 -15.95 2.55 4.84
CA PHE A 186 -15.04 1.47 5.20
C PHE A 186 -13.58 1.87 5.00
N LYS A 187 -12.67 1.18 5.69
CA LYS A 187 -11.22 1.37 5.56
C LYS A 187 -10.49 0.06 5.79
N PHE A 188 -9.45 -0.17 4.99
CA PHE A 188 -8.51 -1.26 5.21
C PHE A 188 -7.46 -0.85 6.25
N ASN A 189 -6.95 -1.82 7.00
CA ASN A 189 -5.67 -1.64 7.69
C ASN A 189 -4.50 -1.63 6.68
N GLY A 190 -3.31 -1.23 7.13
CA GLY A 190 -2.15 -1.10 6.24
C GLY A 190 -1.67 -2.42 5.62
N LYS A 191 -2.05 -3.57 6.18
CA LYS A 191 -1.73 -4.88 5.63
C LYS A 191 -2.76 -5.37 4.60
N GLY A 192 -3.97 -4.80 4.59
CA GLY A 192 -5.07 -5.23 3.74
C GLY A 192 -5.68 -6.59 4.13
N ASP A 193 -5.39 -7.10 5.32
CA ASP A 193 -5.93 -8.36 5.84
C ASP A 193 -7.16 -8.14 6.75
N ARG A 194 -7.50 -6.88 7.05
CA ARG A 194 -8.65 -6.49 7.87
C ARG A 194 -9.33 -5.25 7.30
N VAL A 195 -10.66 -5.23 7.33
CA VAL A 195 -11.47 -4.07 6.99
C VAL A 195 -12.34 -3.68 8.17
N ILE A 196 -12.35 -2.38 8.50
CA ILE A 196 -13.30 -1.77 9.44
C ILE A 196 -14.33 -1.02 8.61
N PHE A 197 -15.61 -1.14 8.98
CA PHE A 197 -16.67 -0.44 8.28
C PHE A 197 -17.76 0.04 9.23
N SER A 198 -18.39 1.15 8.86
CA SER A 198 -19.58 1.66 9.52
C SER A 198 -20.82 1.19 8.78
N ALA A 199 -21.79 0.67 9.52
CA ALA A 199 -23.04 0.18 8.94
C ALA A 199 -24.20 0.33 9.92
N ALA A 200 -25.40 0.35 9.35
CA ALA A 200 -26.65 0.30 10.08
C ALA A 200 -27.55 -0.81 9.53
N ASP A 201 -28.60 -1.15 10.27
CA ASP A 201 -29.64 -2.06 9.79
C ASP A 201 -30.35 -1.45 8.56
N LYS A 202 -30.45 -2.22 7.51
CA LYS A 202 -31.06 -1.80 6.22
C LYS A 202 -32.50 -1.37 6.37
N THR A 203 -33.24 -1.91 7.36
CA THR A 203 -34.65 -1.60 7.59
C THR A 203 -34.86 -0.17 8.10
N LEU A 204 -33.80 0.46 8.64
CA LEU A 204 -33.84 1.84 9.13
C LEU A 204 -33.83 2.89 7.99
N GLY A 205 -33.49 2.50 6.76
CA GLY A 205 -33.41 3.42 5.64
C GLY A 205 -32.48 4.61 5.92
N PHE A 206 -32.94 5.83 5.67
CA PHE A 206 -32.17 7.06 5.90
C PHE A 206 -31.86 7.31 7.39
N GLU A 207 -32.75 6.93 8.29
CA GLU A 207 -32.51 7.04 9.74
C GLU A 207 -31.32 6.20 10.21
N GLY A 208 -30.96 5.17 9.43
CA GLY A 208 -29.77 4.34 9.69
C GLY A 208 -28.46 5.16 9.72
N LEU A 209 -28.38 6.30 9.01
CA LEU A 209 -27.21 7.16 9.05
C LEU A 209 -26.91 7.76 10.43
N ARG A 210 -27.93 7.83 11.29
CA ARG A 210 -27.79 8.25 12.70
C ARG A 210 -27.57 7.07 13.64
N GLN A 211 -27.63 5.84 13.11
CA GLN A 211 -27.58 4.59 13.88
C GLN A 211 -26.39 3.72 13.51
N LEU A 212 -25.31 4.35 13.02
CA LEU A 212 -24.12 3.64 12.56
C LEU A 212 -23.40 2.96 13.74
N LYS A 213 -23.04 1.71 13.52
CA LYS A 213 -22.15 0.91 14.36
C LYS A 213 -20.87 0.62 13.58
N LEU A 214 -19.78 0.37 14.28
CA LEU A 214 -18.53 -0.05 13.67
C LEU A 214 -18.36 -1.56 13.77
N TYR A 215 -17.99 -2.16 12.67
CA TYR A 215 -17.74 -3.59 12.52
C TYR A 215 -16.35 -3.84 11.97
N SER A 216 -15.82 -5.00 12.28
CA SER A 216 -14.55 -5.53 11.79
C SER A 216 -14.76 -6.82 11.03
N LEU A 217 -13.98 -7.02 9.96
CA LEU A 217 -13.95 -8.24 9.19
C LEU A 217 -12.51 -8.57 8.80
N GLU A 218 -12.09 -9.81 9.09
CA GLU A 218 -10.83 -10.35 8.61
C GLU A 218 -10.97 -10.82 7.16
N LEU A 219 -10.00 -10.43 6.33
CA LEU A 219 -10.00 -10.74 4.90
C LEU A 219 -9.11 -11.96 4.62
N ASN A 220 -9.62 -13.15 4.93
CA ASN A 220 -8.98 -14.40 4.53
C ASN A 220 -9.58 -14.89 3.21
N PRO A 221 -8.84 -14.88 2.08
CA PRO A 221 -9.38 -15.25 0.77
C PRO A 221 -9.98 -16.66 0.70
N GLU A 222 -9.47 -17.61 1.47
CA GLU A 222 -9.95 -18.99 1.51
C GLU A 222 -11.33 -19.08 2.18
N GLN A 223 -11.51 -18.39 3.30
CA GLN A 223 -12.78 -18.35 4.03
C GLN A 223 -13.85 -17.56 3.26
N LEU A 224 -13.48 -16.40 2.69
CA LEU A 224 -14.37 -15.54 1.92
C LEU A 224 -14.95 -16.21 0.67
N SER A 225 -14.27 -17.23 0.13
CA SER A 225 -14.76 -17.97 -1.04
C SER A 225 -15.85 -18.99 -0.71
N GLN A 226 -16.04 -19.36 0.56
CA GLN A 226 -16.94 -20.43 1.00
C GLN A 226 -18.28 -19.88 1.52
N SER A 227 -18.29 -18.76 2.21
CA SER A 227 -19.49 -18.15 2.79
C SER A 227 -19.30 -16.66 2.99
N ILE A 228 -20.44 -15.93 3.07
CA ILE A 228 -20.42 -14.53 3.49
C ILE A 228 -20.08 -14.51 4.98
N PRO A 229 -18.98 -13.86 5.39
CA PRO A 229 -18.56 -13.85 6.77
C PRO A 229 -19.51 -13.01 7.64
N GLU A 230 -19.68 -13.38 8.91
CA GLU A 230 -20.38 -12.57 9.88
C GLU A 230 -19.40 -11.56 10.49
N PRO A 231 -19.67 -10.24 10.39
CA PRO A 231 -18.76 -9.24 10.89
C PRO A 231 -18.83 -9.13 12.42
N THR A 232 -17.68 -8.87 13.03
CA THR A 232 -17.58 -8.65 14.47
C THR A 232 -17.93 -7.21 14.82
N LEU A 233 -18.84 -7.00 15.79
CA LEU A 233 -19.15 -5.66 16.28
C LEU A 233 -17.97 -5.11 17.10
N VAL A 234 -17.43 -3.95 16.69
CA VAL A 234 -16.32 -3.25 17.34
C VAL A 234 -16.83 -2.15 18.27
N LEU A 235 -17.83 -1.39 17.83
CA LEU A 235 -18.38 -0.27 18.59
C LEU A 235 -19.89 -0.14 18.35
N ASP A 236 -20.65 -0.10 19.42
CA ASP A 236 -22.08 0.16 19.36
C ASP A 236 -22.40 1.67 19.28
N ASN A 237 -23.69 1.97 19.19
CA ASN A 237 -24.22 3.32 19.08
C ASN A 237 -25.25 3.68 20.15
N LYS A 238 -25.26 3.01 21.31
CA LYS A 238 -26.29 3.18 22.32
C LYS A 238 -26.33 4.61 22.89
N ASP A 239 -25.20 5.05 23.42
CA ASP A 239 -25.12 6.36 24.10
C ASP A 239 -24.59 7.46 23.16
N TYR A 240 -23.90 7.08 22.08
CA TYR A 240 -23.28 8.00 21.14
C TYR A 240 -23.67 7.67 19.70
N GLN A 241 -23.80 8.69 18.89
CA GLN A 241 -23.81 8.56 17.45
C GLN A 241 -22.37 8.50 16.94
N ASN A 242 -22.02 7.46 16.18
CA ASN A 242 -20.73 7.34 15.52
C ASN A 242 -20.80 8.02 14.14
N ASN A 243 -19.83 8.86 13.84
CA ASN A 243 -19.75 9.59 12.58
C ASN A 243 -18.57 9.08 11.76
N GLN A 244 -17.53 9.90 11.62
CA GLN A 244 -16.32 9.57 10.90
C GLN A 244 -15.39 8.68 11.74
N PHE A 245 -14.65 7.79 11.08
CA PHE A 245 -13.61 6.99 11.74
C PHE A 245 -12.36 6.88 10.86
N ASP A 246 -11.25 6.56 11.48
CA ASP A 246 -9.98 6.21 10.82
C ASP A 246 -9.32 5.04 11.54
N ILE A 247 -8.51 4.26 10.81
CA ILE A 247 -7.78 3.10 11.33
C ILE A 247 -6.28 3.32 11.15
N ALA A 248 -5.51 3.02 12.19
CA ALA A 248 -4.06 3.05 12.14
C ALA A 248 -3.52 1.99 11.16
N ALA A 249 -2.38 2.28 10.54
CA ALA A 249 -1.76 1.37 9.56
C ALA A 249 -1.43 -0.01 10.15
N ASP A 250 -1.12 -0.08 11.45
CA ASP A 250 -0.89 -1.35 12.17
C ASP A 250 -2.16 -2.16 12.42
N GLY A 251 -3.35 -1.58 12.19
CA GLY A 251 -4.65 -2.21 12.37
C GLY A 251 -5.14 -2.31 13.81
N LYS A 252 -4.36 -1.82 14.81
CA LYS A 252 -4.66 -2.01 16.24
C LYS A 252 -5.45 -0.87 16.86
N THR A 253 -5.33 0.33 16.31
CA THR A 253 -5.97 1.53 16.84
C THR A 253 -6.97 2.08 15.83
N ILE A 254 -8.18 2.38 16.31
CA ILE A 254 -9.23 3.07 15.56
C ILE A 254 -9.51 4.37 16.28
N VAL A 255 -9.66 5.47 15.56
CA VAL A 255 -10.19 6.72 16.09
C VAL A 255 -11.55 6.95 15.47
N VAL A 256 -12.53 7.29 16.30
CA VAL A 256 -13.91 7.54 15.88
C VAL A 256 -14.41 8.85 16.45
N GLN A 257 -15.07 9.64 15.64
CA GLN A 257 -15.76 10.85 16.07
C GLN A 257 -17.15 10.48 16.59
N ARG A 258 -17.42 10.82 17.84
CA ARG A 258 -18.65 10.46 18.54
C ARG A 258 -19.40 11.69 19.07
N LEU A 259 -20.72 11.68 18.91
CA LEU A 259 -21.64 12.69 19.42
C LEU A 259 -22.53 12.06 20.46
N ASN A 260 -22.53 12.59 21.69
CA ASN A 260 -23.39 12.13 22.75
C ASN A 260 -24.86 12.40 22.43
N ARG A 261 -25.70 11.37 22.50
CA ARG A 261 -27.13 11.45 22.13
C ARG A 261 -27.96 12.31 23.09
N GLN A 262 -27.55 12.38 24.34
CA GLN A 262 -28.24 13.14 25.40
C GLN A 262 -27.69 14.56 25.53
N ASN A 263 -26.39 14.76 25.19
CA ASN A 263 -25.74 16.05 25.26
C ASN A 263 -24.94 16.33 23.98
N PRO A 264 -25.54 16.97 22.98
CA PRO A 264 -24.85 17.27 21.70
C PRO A 264 -23.63 18.20 21.82
N ALA A 265 -23.40 18.85 22.97
CA ALA A 265 -22.17 19.61 23.22
C ALA A 265 -20.98 18.68 23.53
N ASP A 266 -21.23 17.43 23.90
CA ASP A 266 -20.23 16.38 24.06
C ASP A 266 -20.00 15.71 22.70
N PHE A 267 -19.07 16.29 21.96
CA PHE A 267 -18.67 15.90 20.62
C PHE A 267 -17.16 15.76 20.59
N ASP A 268 -16.65 14.54 20.65
CA ASP A 268 -15.24 14.26 20.88
C ASP A 268 -14.71 13.16 19.94
N LEU A 269 -13.39 13.09 19.81
CA LEU A 269 -12.69 11.96 19.22
C LEU A 269 -12.42 10.91 20.29
N TRP A 270 -12.73 9.67 19.95
CA TRP A 270 -12.54 8.50 20.81
C TRP A 270 -11.54 7.54 20.20
N MET A 271 -10.66 7.04 21.01
CA MET A 271 -9.69 6.02 20.62
C MET A 271 -10.20 4.64 21.08
N LEU A 272 -10.16 3.68 20.15
CA LEU A 272 -10.44 2.28 20.40
C LEU A 272 -9.15 1.49 20.14
N LYS A 273 -8.72 0.70 21.11
CA LYS A 273 -7.67 -0.30 20.96
C LYS A 273 -8.25 -1.69 21.16
N GLU A 274 -7.60 -2.67 20.55
CA GLU A 274 -7.99 -4.07 20.71
C GLU A 274 -8.00 -4.44 22.21
N ASP A 275 -9.07 -5.10 22.66
CA ASP A 275 -9.28 -5.54 24.04
C ASP A 275 -9.34 -4.43 25.12
N GLU A 276 -9.40 -3.15 24.73
CA GLU A 276 -9.54 -2.02 25.64
C GLU A 276 -10.93 -1.36 25.52
N GLN A 277 -11.39 -0.70 26.59
CA GLN A 277 -12.59 0.12 26.53
C GLN A 277 -12.32 1.40 25.72
N PRO A 278 -13.31 1.87 24.92
CA PRO A 278 -13.19 3.13 24.20
C PRO A 278 -12.83 4.29 25.13
N THR A 279 -11.81 5.07 24.78
CA THR A 279 -11.29 6.17 25.60
C THR A 279 -11.43 7.50 24.86
N PRO A 280 -12.07 8.54 25.45
CA PRO A 280 -12.14 9.86 24.85
C PRO A 280 -10.76 10.52 24.82
N LEU A 281 -10.42 11.14 23.71
CA LEU A 281 -9.17 11.90 23.55
C LEU A 281 -9.28 13.33 24.11
N LYS A 282 -10.47 13.77 24.47
CA LYS A 282 -10.78 15.14 24.91
C LYS A 282 -10.35 16.21 23.89
N VAL A 283 -10.59 15.89 22.64
CA VAL A 283 -10.29 16.75 21.50
C VAL A 283 -11.57 16.99 20.74
N MET A 284 -12.04 18.21 20.74
CA MET A 284 -13.22 18.60 20.00
C MET A 284 -13.02 18.24 18.51
N GLY A 285 -13.96 17.49 17.96
CA GLY A 285 -13.84 16.86 16.65
C GLY A 285 -13.92 17.86 15.50
N GLY A 286 -12.91 17.82 14.63
CA GLY A 286 -12.90 18.31 13.26
C GLY A 286 -12.53 17.14 12.35
N ASP A 287 -12.20 17.44 11.08
CA ASP A 287 -11.60 16.43 10.21
C ASP A 287 -10.29 15.93 10.83
N PHE A 288 -10.08 14.62 10.77
CA PHE A 288 -8.88 14.01 11.35
C PHE A 288 -8.37 12.86 10.50
N LYS A 289 -7.08 12.58 10.64
CA LYS A 289 -6.41 11.41 10.06
C LYS A 289 -5.33 10.88 10.99
N ILE A 290 -5.28 9.56 11.13
CA ILE A 290 -4.17 8.89 11.80
C ILE A 290 -2.95 8.94 10.87
N ALA A 291 -1.79 9.31 11.43
CA ALA A 291 -0.55 9.32 10.66
C ALA A 291 -0.07 7.88 10.36
N PRO A 292 0.71 7.69 9.28
CA PRO A 292 1.23 6.36 8.91
C PRO A 292 2.11 5.68 9.95
N ASP A 293 2.64 6.44 10.93
CA ASP A 293 3.39 5.93 12.07
C ASP A 293 2.53 5.14 13.08
N SER A 294 1.20 5.20 12.95
CA SER A 294 0.22 4.60 13.88
C SER A 294 0.30 5.14 15.32
N GLN A 295 1.00 6.26 15.54
CA GLN A 295 1.22 6.83 16.87
C GLN A 295 0.69 8.25 17.02
N SER A 296 0.45 8.94 15.92
CA SER A 296 -0.01 10.32 15.92
C SER A 296 -1.27 10.53 15.10
N LEU A 297 -2.01 11.58 15.45
CA LEU A 297 -3.27 11.99 14.87
C LEU A 297 -3.18 13.46 14.45
N ALA A 298 -3.48 13.75 13.21
CA ALA A 298 -3.70 15.12 12.76
C ALA A 298 -5.18 15.47 12.86
N VAL A 299 -5.49 16.61 13.48
CA VAL A 299 -6.87 17.09 13.68
C VAL A 299 -6.98 18.54 13.19
N ALA A 300 -7.93 18.80 12.30
CA ALA A 300 -8.27 20.16 11.89
C ALA A 300 -9.03 20.89 13.02
N ARG A 301 -8.48 22.00 13.48
CA ARG A 301 -9.10 22.92 14.44
C ARG A 301 -9.20 24.27 13.76
N GLY A 302 -10.29 24.96 13.81
CA GLY A 302 -10.53 26.20 13.04
C GLY A 302 -9.36 27.17 12.84
N GLU A 303 -8.35 27.13 13.71
CA GLU A 303 -7.13 27.94 13.69
C GLU A 303 -5.91 27.28 13.03
N GLY A 304 -6.00 25.97 12.71
CA GLY A 304 -4.87 25.19 12.14
C GLY A 304 -5.04 23.69 12.29
N ILE A 305 -3.97 22.96 11.99
CA ILE A 305 -3.88 21.50 12.16
C ILE A 305 -3.06 21.19 13.42
N GLY A 306 -3.67 20.54 14.41
CA GLY A 306 -2.98 20.01 15.58
C GLY A 306 -2.47 18.59 15.30
N ILE A 307 -1.23 18.31 15.66
CA ILE A 307 -0.67 16.95 15.67
C ILE A 307 -0.65 16.46 17.11
N LEU A 308 -1.37 15.39 17.38
CA LEU A 308 -1.59 14.83 18.71
C LEU A 308 -1.05 13.41 18.78
N PRO A 309 -0.42 12.98 19.89
CA PRO A 309 -0.14 11.56 20.06
C PRO A 309 -1.46 10.79 20.27
N LEU A 310 -1.50 9.54 19.79
CA LEU A 310 -2.62 8.61 20.02
C LEU A 310 -2.61 8.08 21.47
N GLN A 311 -2.74 9.01 22.41
CA GLN A 311 -2.75 8.77 23.84
C GLN A 311 -3.73 9.75 24.50
N ALA A 312 -4.53 9.26 25.43
CA ALA A 312 -5.47 10.10 26.17
C ALA A 312 -4.72 11.19 26.98
N ASP A 313 -5.34 12.37 27.05
CA ASP A 313 -4.83 13.55 27.81
C ASP A 313 -3.41 14.01 27.39
N ALA A 314 -2.95 13.64 26.21
CA ALA A 314 -1.64 14.00 25.72
C ALA A 314 -1.58 15.47 25.23
N LYS A 315 -0.45 16.12 25.48
CA LYS A 315 -0.19 17.45 24.92
C LYS A 315 0.07 17.35 23.40
N PRO A 316 -0.40 18.35 22.60
CA PRO A 316 -0.07 18.38 21.19
C PRO A 316 1.44 18.31 20.96
N LEU A 317 1.85 17.49 19.96
CA LEU A 317 3.24 17.39 19.53
C LEU A 317 3.64 18.61 18.71
N ASP A 318 2.73 19.10 17.86
CA ASP A 318 2.94 20.23 16.97
C ASP A 318 1.61 20.89 16.62
N PHE A 319 1.69 22.14 16.15
CA PHE A 319 0.57 22.88 15.63
C PHE A 319 0.97 23.62 14.37
N LEU A 320 0.24 23.40 13.29
CA LEU A 320 0.47 24.00 11.99
C LEU A 320 -0.59 25.08 11.74
N PRO A 321 -0.33 26.32 12.13
CA PRO A 321 -1.26 27.43 11.89
C PRO A 321 -1.40 27.68 10.38
N LYS A 322 -2.46 28.35 9.98
CA LYS A 322 -2.81 28.73 8.58
C LYS A 322 -3.38 27.60 7.73
N PHE A 323 -3.22 26.31 8.12
CA PHE A 323 -3.79 25.23 7.35
C PHE A 323 -5.15 24.83 7.91
N GLY A 324 -6.18 24.89 7.06
CA GLY A 324 -7.55 24.55 7.48
C GLY A 324 -7.91 23.08 7.24
N GLN A 325 -7.16 22.37 6.39
CA GLN A 325 -7.47 20.98 6.07
C GLN A 325 -6.22 20.15 5.75
N LEU A 326 -6.19 18.93 6.25
CA LEU A 326 -5.24 17.88 5.85
C LEU A 326 -5.88 16.97 4.80
N LEU A 327 -5.32 16.93 3.61
CA LEU A 327 -5.79 16.04 2.56
C LEU A 327 -5.27 14.62 2.75
N ASN A 328 -3.95 14.47 2.87
CA ASN A 328 -3.33 13.17 3.10
C ASN A 328 -1.89 13.29 3.63
N PHE A 329 -1.42 12.23 4.26
CA PHE A 329 0.00 12.02 4.55
C PHE A 329 0.70 11.32 3.38
N SER A 330 2.02 11.50 3.28
CA SER A 330 2.85 10.63 2.44
C SER A 330 2.89 9.21 3.03
N PRO A 331 3.04 8.15 2.21
CA PRO A 331 3.05 6.76 2.68
C PRO A 331 4.10 6.45 3.77
N ASP A 332 5.20 7.18 3.80
CA ASP A 332 6.25 7.05 4.80
C ASP A 332 6.06 7.96 6.03
N GLY A 333 4.98 8.75 6.08
CA GLY A 333 4.68 9.68 7.17
C GLY A 333 5.59 10.90 7.26
N THR A 334 6.52 11.10 6.31
CA THR A 334 7.49 12.20 6.37
C THR A 334 6.96 13.54 5.90
N ALA A 335 5.82 13.54 5.20
CA ALA A 335 5.19 14.74 4.65
C ALA A 335 3.65 14.65 4.64
N ALA A 336 3.02 15.79 4.40
CA ALA A 336 1.58 15.93 4.27
C ALA A 336 1.20 16.91 3.17
N ALA A 337 0.03 16.71 2.57
CA ALA A 337 -0.63 17.63 1.67
C ALA A 337 -1.72 18.39 2.43
N LEU A 338 -1.59 19.69 2.51
CA LEU A 338 -2.42 20.59 3.34
C LEU A 338 -3.05 21.68 2.49
N ILE A 339 -4.24 22.14 2.88
CA ILE A 339 -4.91 23.31 2.28
C ILE A 339 -4.78 24.51 3.19
N ASN A 340 -4.32 25.64 2.62
CA ASN A 340 -4.50 26.96 3.19
C ASN A 340 -5.65 27.69 2.47
N TYR A 341 -6.65 28.13 3.21
CA TYR A 341 -7.78 28.91 2.69
C TYR A 341 -7.48 30.40 2.51
N ASN A 342 -6.25 30.82 2.79
CA ASN A 342 -5.75 32.21 2.63
C ASN A 342 -6.60 33.28 3.32
N THR A 343 -7.21 32.94 4.46
CA THR A 343 -8.09 33.86 5.21
C THR A 343 -7.38 35.14 5.65
N ASP A 344 -6.06 35.07 5.85
CA ASP A 344 -5.21 36.18 6.30
C ASP A 344 -4.74 37.09 5.15
N SER A 345 -5.01 36.74 3.88
CA SER A 345 -4.52 37.47 2.72
C SER A 345 -5.65 38.21 2.02
N SER A 346 -5.55 39.51 1.98
CA SER A 346 -6.51 40.37 1.22
C SER A 346 -6.47 40.07 -0.29
N GLN A 347 -5.31 39.70 -0.83
CA GLN A 347 -5.12 39.39 -2.27
C GLN A 347 -5.57 37.98 -2.67
N LYS A 348 -5.43 37.00 -1.77
CA LYS A 348 -5.73 35.58 -2.04
C LYS A 348 -7.00 35.10 -1.31
N ARG A 349 -7.81 35.96 -0.72
CA ARG A 349 -8.95 35.65 0.15
C ARG A 349 -9.96 34.64 -0.44
N TYR A 350 -10.07 34.59 -1.76
CA TYR A 350 -11.00 33.69 -2.45
C TYR A 350 -10.29 32.53 -3.15
N GLN A 351 -9.01 32.34 -2.86
CA GLN A 351 -8.18 31.28 -3.43
C GLN A 351 -7.86 30.22 -2.37
N ARG A 352 -7.63 29.01 -2.83
CA ARG A 352 -7.15 27.90 -2.02
C ARG A 352 -5.75 27.54 -2.47
N SER A 353 -4.83 27.41 -1.53
CA SER A 353 -3.46 27.00 -1.82
C SER A 353 -3.19 25.61 -1.31
N LEU A 354 -2.66 24.73 -2.17
CA LEU A 354 -2.16 23.40 -1.81
C LEU A 354 -0.70 23.52 -1.38
N PHE A 355 -0.41 23.00 -0.21
CA PHE A 355 0.95 22.95 0.33
C PHE A 355 1.43 21.51 0.51
N TYR A 356 2.69 21.30 0.21
CA TYR A 356 3.50 20.21 0.71
C TYR A 356 4.21 20.68 1.98
N VAL A 357 4.05 19.95 3.07
CA VAL A 357 4.74 20.22 4.34
C VAL A 357 5.41 18.95 4.80
N ASN A 358 6.68 19.01 5.20
CA ASN A 358 7.40 17.84 5.71
C ASN A 358 7.82 18.01 7.17
N ASN A 359 8.23 16.90 7.79
CA ASN A 359 8.67 16.83 9.19
C ASN A 359 9.99 17.57 9.48
N ARG A 360 10.64 18.16 8.46
CA ARG A 360 11.82 19.04 8.60
C ARG A 360 11.44 20.51 8.56
N GLY A 361 10.15 20.85 8.58
CA GLY A 361 9.65 22.23 8.54
C GLY A 361 9.64 22.85 7.15
N VAL A 362 9.94 22.09 6.08
CA VAL A 362 9.84 22.61 4.71
C VAL A 362 8.38 22.74 4.33
N GLN A 363 7.97 23.93 3.90
CA GLN A 363 6.65 24.23 3.37
C GLN A 363 6.79 24.71 1.93
N LYS A 364 6.12 24.06 0.99
CA LYS A 364 6.09 24.44 -0.43
C LYS A 364 4.66 24.66 -0.88
N GLU A 365 4.33 25.85 -1.40
CA GLU A 365 3.08 26.07 -2.14
C GLU A 365 3.19 25.38 -3.50
N LEU A 366 2.34 24.39 -3.76
CA LEU A 366 2.35 23.60 -5.00
C LEU A 366 1.40 24.14 -6.05
N LEU A 367 0.27 24.67 -5.59
CA LEU A 367 -0.82 25.15 -6.44
C LEU A 367 -1.59 26.24 -5.71
N ASN A 368 -2.02 27.25 -6.44
CA ASN A 368 -3.00 28.23 -6.01
C ASN A 368 -4.15 28.26 -7.02
N THR A 369 -5.40 28.15 -6.55
CA THR A 369 -6.58 28.03 -7.41
C THR A 369 -7.78 28.80 -6.87
N ASN A 370 -8.64 29.28 -7.76
CA ASN A 370 -9.97 29.81 -7.44
C ASN A 370 -11.02 28.71 -7.31
N GLY A 371 -10.72 27.51 -7.78
CA GLY A 371 -11.55 26.32 -7.61
C GLY A 371 -11.32 25.61 -6.27
N SER A 372 -11.84 24.41 -6.14
CA SER A 372 -11.67 23.57 -4.96
C SER A 372 -10.52 22.56 -5.12
N ILE A 373 -9.89 22.20 -4.00
CA ILE A 373 -8.93 21.12 -3.88
C ILE A 373 -9.62 20.03 -3.07
N ILE A 374 -10.10 18.98 -3.75
CA ILE A 374 -11.00 17.99 -3.15
C ILE A 374 -10.21 16.89 -2.45
N ASN A 375 -9.23 16.33 -3.15
CA ASN A 375 -8.40 15.24 -2.64
C ASN A 375 -7.02 15.27 -3.32
N CYS A 376 -5.98 14.90 -2.60
CA CYS A 376 -4.64 14.66 -3.15
C CYS A 376 -4.01 13.45 -2.47
N GLN A 377 -3.41 12.56 -3.24
CA GLN A 377 -2.76 11.35 -2.76
C GLN A 377 -1.33 11.27 -3.27
N PHE A 378 -0.40 10.96 -2.37
CA PHE A 378 1.00 10.77 -2.70
C PHE A 378 1.23 9.46 -3.44
N THR A 379 2.13 9.47 -4.42
CA THR A 379 2.69 8.24 -4.97
C THR A 379 3.56 7.50 -3.94
N GLY A 380 3.68 6.19 -4.06
CA GLY A 380 4.45 5.36 -3.13
C GLY A 380 5.94 5.72 -3.01
N ASN A 381 6.50 6.44 -4.00
CA ASN A 381 7.87 6.96 -3.98
C ASN A 381 7.97 8.42 -3.50
N ASN A 382 6.88 9.04 -3.07
CA ASN A 382 6.78 10.43 -2.60
C ASN A 382 7.28 11.50 -3.60
N ARG A 383 7.25 11.22 -4.91
CA ARG A 383 7.71 12.20 -5.92
C ARG A 383 6.56 13.01 -6.52
N GLN A 384 5.35 12.51 -6.46
CA GLN A 384 4.19 13.10 -7.11
C GLN A 384 2.95 13.03 -6.24
N LEU A 385 2.01 13.94 -6.53
CA LEU A 385 0.64 13.90 -6.03
C LEU A 385 -0.31 13.69 -7.20
N TYR A 386 -1.31 12.82 -7.01
CA TYR A 386 -2.49 12.79 -7.84
C TYR A 386 -3.62 13.47 -7.12
N CYS A 387 -4.18 14.50 -7.73
CA CYS A 387 -5.19 15.37 -7.12
C CYS A 387 -6.49 15.35 -7.94
N LEU A 388 -7.62 15.36 -7.22
CA LEU A 388 -8.92 15.76 -7.74
C LEU A 388 -9.13 17.23 -7.39
N LEU A 389 -9.17 18.06 -8.39
CA LEU A 389 -9.27 19.53 -8.32
C LEU A 389 -10.52 20.00 -9.06
N THR A 390 -10.92 21.24 -8.85
CA THR A 390 -11.92 21.87 -9.70
C THR A 390 -11.37 23.16 -10.32
N GLU A 391 -11.93 23.50 -11.47
CA GLU A 391 -11.75 24.77 -12.15
C GLU A 391 -13.04 25.57 -12.03
N LEU A 392 -12.92 26.82 -11.56
CA LEU A 392 -14.05 27.75 -11.54
C LEU A 392 -14.34 28.21 -12.96
N LEU A 393 -15.53 27.95 -13.44
CA LEU A 393 -15.95 28.34 -14.78
C LEU A 393 -16.38 29.80 -14.81
N ALA A 394 -15.98 30.51 -15.88
CA ALA A 394 -16.43 31.87 -16.11
C ALA A 394 -17.95 31.92 -16.43
N GLY A 395 -18.69 32.72 -15.72
CA GLY A 395 -20.13 32.88 -15.93
C GLY A 395 -20.83 33.62 -14.80
N PRO A 396 -22.13 33.91 -14.95
CA PRO A 396 -22.90 34.63 -13.93
C PRO A 396 -23.20 33.75 -12.69
N ASN A 397 -23.17 32.44 -12.84
CA ASN A 397 -23.42 31.50 -11.77
C ASN A 397 -22.13 30.84 -11.32
N TYR A 398 -21.99 30.62 -10.01
CA TYR A 398 -20.87 29.86 -9.46
C TYR A 398 -20.98 28.41 -9.91
N GLN A 399 -20.03 27.96 -10.73
CA GLN A 399 -19.95 26.59 -11.24
C GLN A 399 -18.50 26.14 -11.29
N GLU A 400 -18.23 24.97 -10.73
CA GLU A 400 -16.93 24.33 -10.74
C GLU A 400 -16.94 23.06 -11.60
N ARG A 401 -15.90 22.87 -12.40
CA ARG A 401 -15.69 21.68 -13.21
C ARG A 401 -14.57 20.83 -12.60
N PRO A 402 -14.83 19.60 -12.16
CA PRO A 402 -13.80 18.73 -11.60
C PRO A 402 -12.86 18.18 -12.68
N TYR A 403 -11.59 17.99 -12.30
CA TYR A 403 -10.59 17.36 -13.14
C TYR A 403 -9.51 16.68 -12.30
N PHE A 404 -8.91 15.63 -12.85
CA PHE A 404 -7.72 15.02 -12.26
C PHE A 404 -6.45 15.69 -12.76
N ALA A 405 -5.50 15.88 -11.87
CA ALA A 405 -4.16 16.40 -12.18
C ALA A 405 -3.08 15.61 -11.46
N LYS A 406 -1.91 15.57 -12.08
CA LYS A 406 -0.65 15.11 -11.49
C LYS A 406 0.21 16.32 -11.15
N ILE A 407 0.78 16.36 -9.96
CA ILE A 407 1.68 17.41 -9.49
C ILE A 407 3.02 16.78 -9.15
N ASP A 408 4.07 17.23 -9.79
CA ASP A 408 5.44 16.84 -9.49
C ASP A 408 5.97 17.68 -8.30
N LEU A 409 6.42 17.02 -7.23
CA LEU A 409 6.82 17.69 -5.99
C LEU A 409 8.17 18.40 -6.07
N GLN A 410 9.02 18.01 -7.03
CA GLN A 410 10.32 18.63 -7.23
C GLN A 410 10.17 19.90 -8.08
N SER A 411 9.61 19.76 -9.27
CA SER A 411 9.44 20.87 -10.24
C SER A 411 8.20 21.73 -9.99
N GLN A 412 7.26 21.29 -9.13
CA GLN A 412 5.95 21.92 -8.88
C GLN A 412 5.06 21.99 -10.13
N LYS A 413 5.38 21.23 -11.16
CA LYS A 413 4.61 21.20 -12.40
C LYS A 413 3.27 20.51 -12.18
N VAL A 414 2.19 21.21 -12.47
CA VAL A 414 0.83 20.68 -12.52
C VAL A 414 0.52 20.23 -13.93
N THR A 415 0.14 18.98 -14.10
CA THR A 415 -0.23 18.38 -15.38
C THR A 415 -1.67 17.88 -15.31
N PRO A 416 -2.65 18.54 -15.96
CA PRO A 416 -4.00 18.03 -16.06
C PRO A 416 -4.02 16.67 -16.77
N LEU A 417 -4.85 15.74 -16.30
CA LEU A 417 -5.00 14.40 -16.85
C LEU A 417 -6.31 14.25 -17.60
N VAL A 418 -7.42 14.46 -16.92
CA VAL A 418 -8.76 14.32 -17.49
C VAL A 418 -9.74 15.24 -16.79
N ALA A 419 -10.56 15.97 -17.54
CA ALA A 419 -11.69 16.71 -17.01
C ALA A 419 -12.89 15.77 -16.85
N LEU A 420 -13.58 15.90 -15.73
CA LEU A 420 -14.77 15.11 -15.45
C LEU A 420 -16.01 15.94 -15.83
N PRO A 421 -17.13 15.31 -16.25
CA PRO A 421 -18.41 15.99 -16.26
C PRO A 421 -18.81 16.36 -14.83
N GLU A 422 -19.95 17.01 -14.62
CA GLU A 422 -20.44 17.39 -13.29
C GLU A 422 -20.60 16.19 -12.36
N TYR A 423 -19.51 15.77 -11.73
CA TYR A 423 -19.50 14.74 -10.69
C TYR A 423 -19.53 15.41 -9.33
N ARG A 424 -20.46 14.98 -8.47
CA ARG A 424 -20.55 15.41 -7.09
C ARG A 424 -20.04 14.30 -6.18
N ASP A 425 -19.38 14.70 -5.09
CA ASP A 425 -18.90 13.80 -4.03
C ASP A 425 -18.07 12.60 -4.53
N THR A 426 -17.34 12.77 -5.64
CA THR A 426 -16.45 11.74 -6.17
C THR A 426 -15.40 11.32 -5.16
N LYS A 427 -15.36 10.03 -4.85
CA LYS A 427 -14.29 9.43 -4.06
C LYS A 427 -13.24 8.83 -4.98
N VAL A 428 -11.99 9.06 -4.63
CA VAL A 428 -10.85 8.58 -5.41
C VAL A 428 -9.88 7.81 -4.53
N SER A 429 -9.32 6.75 -5.07
CA SER A 429 -8.27 5.94 -4.43
C SER A 429 -7.15 5.68 -5.43
N LEU A 430 -5.92 6.03 -5.07
CA LEU A 430 -4.71 5.71 -5.84
C LEU A 430 -4.29 4.28 -5.52
N SER A 431 -3.95 3.48 -6.54
CA SER A 431 -3.44 2.12 -6.32
C SER A 431 -2.13 2.12 -5.53
N PRO A 432 -1.87 1.10 -4.70
CA PRO A 432 -0.64 1.02 -3.90
C PRO A 432 0.63 1.06 -4.74
N ASP A 433 0.59 0.53 -5.96
CA ASP A 433 1.67 0.61 -6.95
C ASP A 433 1.74 1.97 -7.67
N SER A 434 0.81 2.88 -7.39
CA SER A 434 0.69 4.23 -7.98
C SER A 434 0.45 4.27 -9.49
N LEU A 435 0.00 3.16 -10.09
CA LEU A 435 -0.20 3.02 -11.53
C LEU A 435 -1.61 3.37 -12.01
N ALA A 436 -2.59 3.42 -11.10
CA ALA A 436 -3.98 3.67 -11.46
C ALA A 436 -4.74 4.43 -10.36
N LEU A 437 -5.69 5.26 -10.79
CA LEU A 437 -6.69 5.89 -9.94
C LEU A 437 -8.02 5.20 -10.15
N LEU A 438 -8.65 4.80 -9.07
CA LEU A 438 -10.00 4.26 -9.05
C LEU A 438 -10.93 5.31 -8.44
N PHE A 439 -12.04 5.63 -9.10
CA PHE A 439 -12.97 6.63 -8.60
C PHE A 439 -14.40 6.29 -8.96
N ASP A 440 -15.36 6.92 -8.27
CA ASP A 440 -16.77 6.77 -8.53
C ASP A 440 -17.39 7.98 -9.24
N GLN A 441 -18.46 7.71 -9.92
CA GLN A 441 -19.45 8.68 -10.41
C GLN A 441 -20.77 8.39 -9.71
N VAL A 442 -21.18 9.27 -8.81
CA VAL A 442 -22.41 9.11 -8.04
C VAL A 442 -23.55 9.77 -8.76
N LEU A 443 -24.64 9.03 -8.94
CA LEU A 443 -25.90 9.52 -9.48
C LEU A 443 -26.87 9.74 -8.32
N VAL A 444 -27.31 10.98 -8.15
CA VAL A 444 -28.20 11.38 -7.04
C VAL A 444 -29.61 11.71 -7.53
N ASN A 445 -30.57 11.51 -6.66
CA ASN A 445 -31.95 11.93 -6.91
C ASN A 445 -32.09 13.42 -6.53
N ARG A 446 -32.43 14.28 -7.48
CA ARG A 446 -32.69 15.69 -7.27
C ARG A 446 -34.13 15.97 -6.80
N GLY A 447 -34.96 14.96 -6.59
CA GLY A 447 -36.34 15.09 -6.09
C GLY A 447 -36.43 14.96 -4.57
N ASN A 448 -37.53 15.47 -3.99
CA ASN A 448 -37.79 15.52 -2.54
C ASN A 448 -38.01 14.16 -1.83
N GLN A 449 -37.85 13.02 -2.51
CA GLN A 449 -38.04 11.71 -1.90
C GLN A 449 -36.67 11.09 -1.55
N ILE A 450 -36.33 11.12 -0.27
CA ILE A 450 -35.17 10.45 0.32
C ILE A 450 -35.60 8.99 0.58
N ASN A 451 -35.49 8.13 -0.42
CA ASN A 451 -35.89 6.71 -0.31
C ASN A 451 -34.69 5.74 -0.33
N SER A 452 -33.47 6.24 -0.36
CA SER A 452 -32.26 5.40 -0.37
C SER A 452 -31.58 5.38 0.99
N SER A 453 -31.14 4.20 1.41
CA SER A 453 -30.28 4.02 2.60
C SER A 453 -28.84 4.47 2.34
N LEU A 454 -28.48 4.82 1.10
CA LEU A 454 -27.19 5.35 0.71
C LEU A 454 -27.28 6.84 0.45
N SER A 455 -26.36 7.61 0.99
CA SER A 455 -26.23 9.05 0.78
C SER A 455 -24.82 9.48 0.42
N THR A 456 -24.73 10.61 -0.26
CA THR A 456 -23.48 11.34 -0.44
C THR A 456 -23.05 12.00 0.88
N ASP A 457 -21.81 12.51 0.96
CA ASP A 457 -21.36 13.28 2.13
C ASP A 457 -22.14 14.59 2.29
N SER A 458 -22.68 15.13 1.20
CA SER A 458 -23.59 16.29 1.20
C SER A 458 -25.03 15.96 1.61
N GLY A 459 -25.35 14.67 1.87
CA GLY A 459 -26.68 14.21 2.31
C GLY A 459 -27.67 13.96 1.18
N GLU A 460 -27.25 14.00 -0.08
CA GLU A 460 -28.13 13.67 -1.22
C GLU A 460 -28.33 12.16 -1.33
N SER A 461 -29.54 11.72 -1.67
CA SER A 461 -29.86 10.30 -1.83
C SER A 461 -29.21 9.70 -3.08
N VAL A 462 -28.43 8.64 -2.92
CA VAL A 462 -27.77 7.93 -4.03
C VAL A 462 -28.78 7.00 -4.74
N VAL A 463 -28.89 7.18 -6.04
CA VAL A 463 -29.72 6.31 -6.91
C VAL A 463 -28.89 5.17 -7.49
N SER A 464 -27.71 5.49 -7.99
CA SER A 464 -26.77 4.53 -8.56
C SER A 464 -25.35 5.09 -8.52
N GLY A 465 -24.37 4.26 -8.81
CA GLY A 465 -22.96 4.65 -8.91
C GLY A 465 -22.24 3.85 -9.98
N LYS A 466 -21.27 4.47 -10.62
CA LYS A 466 -20.37 3.83 -11.59
C LYS A 466 -18.95 3.95 -11.11
N LEU A 467 -18.17 2.90 -11.33
CA LEU A 467 -16.75 2.88 -11.01
C LEU A 467 -15.92 3.08 -12.27
N TRP A 468 -14.90 3.90 -12.15
CA TRP A 468 -14.00 4.25 -13.23
C TRP A 468 -12.55 4.00 -12.84
N LEU A 469 -11.77 3.50 -13.80
CA LEU A 469 -10.32 3.31 -13.69
C LEU A 469 -9.61 4.28 -14.64
N LEU A 470 -8.76 5.15 -14.08
CA LEU A 470 -7.89 6.06 -14.81
C LEU A 470 -6.46 5.57 -14.70
N ILE A 471 -5.84 5.27 -15.84
CA ILE A 471 -4.43 4.86 -15.93
C ILE A 471 -3.65 6.04 -16.50
N PRO A 472 -2.83 6.73 -15.69
CA PRO A 472 -1.99 7.82 -16.16
C PRO A 472 -0.95 7.32 -17.16
N PRO A 473 -0.53 8.14 -18.15
CA PRO A 473 0.53 7.76 -19.05
C PRO A 473 1.88 7.66 -18.31
N PRO A 474 2.80 6.79 -18.79
CA PRO A 474 4.18 6.75 -18.28
C PRO A 474 4.86 8.11 -18.35
N GLU A 475 5.84 8.35 -17.47
CA GLU A 475 6.62 9.58 -17.47
C GLU A 475 7.27 9.84 -18.82
N GLY A 476 7.22 11.10 -19.28
CA GLY A 476 7.77 11.51 -20.58
C GLY A 476 6.94 11.10 -21.81
N SER A 477 5.85 10.33 -21.62
CA SER A 477 4.96 9.95 -22.72
C SER A 477 3.99 11.08 -23.07
N GLN A 478 3.74 11.27 -24.38
CA GLN A 478 2.70 12.17 -24.89
C GLN A 478 1.33 11.47 -25.04
N LYS A 479 1.21 10.22 -24.62
CA LYS A 479 -0.06 9.48 -24.67
C LYS A 479 -1.08 10.14 -23.73
N GLN A 480 -2.34 10.08 -24.10
CA GLN A 480 -3.42 10.48 -23.20
C GLN A 480 -3.63 9.41 -22.11
N PRO A 481 -4.16 9.81 -20.94
CA PRO A 481 -4.58 8.86 -19.93
C PRO A 481 -5.63 7.89 -20.48
N ASP A 482 -5.56 6.62 -20.07
CA ASP A 482 -6.58 5.61 -20.41
C ASP A 482 -7.68 5.65 -19.33
N LEU A 483 -8.93 5.87 -19.74
CA LEU A 483 -10.09 5.97 -18.88
C LEU A 483 -11.08 4.85 -19.21
N LYS A 484 -11.36 3.97 -18.23
CA LYS A 484 -12.25 2.81 -18.40
C LYS A 484 -13.36 2.80 -17.39
N GLU A 485 -14.61 2.68 -17.84
CA GLU A 485 -15.75 2.33 -16.99
C GLU A 485 -15.65 0.85 -16.62
N LEU A 486 -15.79 0.54 -15.33
CA LEU A 486 -15.88 -0.83 -14.84
C LEU A 486 -17.35 -1.25 -14.81
N PRO A 487 -17.71 -2.48 -15.21
CA PRO A 487 -19.07 -2.99 -15.18
C PRO A 487 -19.51 -3.36 -13.75
N LEU A 488 -19.32 -2.43 -12.82
CA LEU A 488 -19.53 -2.62 -11.39
C LEU A 488 -20.35 -1.42 -10.86
N PRO A 489 -21.65 -1.58 -10.60
CA PRO A 489 -22.46 -0.51 -10.04
C PRO A 489 -22.10 -0.32 -8.56
N GLY A 490 -21.43 0.78 -8.24
CA GLY A 490 -20.90 1.01 -6.90
C GLY A 490 -20.39 2.42 -6.66
N ILE A 491 -20.13 2.69 -5.38
CA ILE A 491 -19.60 3.97 -4.86
C ILE A 491 -18.50 3.71 -3.84
N ARG A 492 -17.76 4.77 -3.50
CA ARG A 492 -16.68 4.77 -2.48
C ARG A 492 -15.65 3.68 -2.72
N PRO A 493 -15.04 3.60 -3.91
CA PRO A 493 -14.04 2.58 -4.16
C PRO A 493 -12.76 2.87 -3.41
N GLN A 494 -12.13 1.81 -2.87
CA GLN A 494 -10.83 1.88 -2.22
C GLN A 494 -9.98 0.68 -2.60
N TRP A 495 -8.77 0.93 -3.10
CA TRP A 495 -7.79 -0.14 -3.34
C TRP A 495 -7.42 -0.86 -2.03
N ALA A 496 -7.29 -2.17 -2.11
CA ALA A 496 -6.67 -2.96 -1.06
C ALA A 496 -5.15 -2.70 -1.04
N PRO A 497 -4.54 -2.51 0.14
CA PRO A 497 -3.10 -2.24 0.29
C PRO A 497 -2.20 -3.35 -0.20
#